data_bf1d18b6aff237e4b43d3358182d6a31
#
_entry.id   bf1d18b6aff237e4b43d3358182d6a31
#
_cell.length_a   1.000
_cell.length_b   1.000
_cell.length_c   1.000
_cell.angle_alpha   90.00
_cell.angle_beta   90.00
_cell.angle_gamma   90.00
#
_symmetry.space_group_name_H-M   'P 1'
#
loop_
_entity.id
_entity.type
_entity.pdbx_description
1 polymer ?
#
loop_
_entity_poly.entity_id
_entity_poly.type
_entity_poly.pdbx_seq_one_letter_code
_entity_poly.pdbx_strand_id
1 'polypeptide(L)'
;MQAANMAEEQIDILNSDGTPAGYSRGRTEVHAKGLWHRTVHIWAFDSKGRILFQLRSHLKENNPNLLDTSCAGHIGAGDNSRNAAIRELREEMGVTKRPEDLEYLFEATHENILNNGTYFDNEYYDTYKIILSDTEASHLVPQPGEVDDFVWMTCEEFLAMHARSPEKFVDHPKDYKWIQSIQITQK
;
A
#
# COMPACT_ATOMS: atom_id res chain seq x y z
N MET A 1 22.09 14.34 20.33
CA MET A 1 20.68 14.00 20.60
C MET A 1 20.56 12.53 20.30
N GLN A 2 20.24 11.70 21.31
CA GLN A 2 19.99 10.27 21.10
C GLN A 2 18.72 10.13 20.29
N ALA A 3 18.80 9.45 19.13
CA ALA A 3 17.60 9.00 18.43
C ALA A 3 16.79 8.16 19.43
N ALA A 4 15.55 8.53 19.67
CA ALA A 4 14.63 7.70 20.42
C ALA A 4 14.57 6.36 19.71
N ASN A 5 14.96 5.29 20.40
CA ASN A 5 14.84 3.93 19.92
C ASN A 5 13.34 3.63 19.86
N MET A 6 12.69 3.99 18.75
CA MET A 6 11.30 3.59 18.50
C MET A 6 11.31 2.07 18.44
N ALA A 7 10.46 1.44 19.23
CA ALA A 7 10.34 -0.02 19.21
C ALA A 7 9.96 -0.44 17.79
N GLU A 8 10.64 -1.47 17.28
CA GLU A 8 10.38 -2.02 15.97
C GLU A 8 8.92 -2.49 15.86
N GLU A 9 8.27 -2.19 14.73
CA GLU A 9 6.92 -2.64 14.45
C GLU A 9 6.83 -4.16 14.57
N GLN A 10 5.86 -4.63 15.36
CA GLN A 10 5.55 -6.05 15.52
C GLN A 10 4.42 -6.42 14.59
N ILE A 11 4.55 -7.54 13.89
CA ILE A 11 3.61 -8.02 12.88
C ILE A 11 3.18 -9.44 13.22
N ASP A 12 1.89 -9.72 13.16
CA ASP A 12 1.34 -11.07 13.35
C ASP A 12 1.69 -11.96 12.17
N ILE A 13 2.20 -13.16 12.47
CA ILE A 13 2.65 -14.12 11.46
C ILE A 13 1.52 -15.06 11.06
N LEU A 14 1.48 -15.34 9.78
CA LEU A 14 0.59 -16.33 9.17
C LEU A 14 1.35 -17.59 8.76
N ASN A 15 0.61 -18.68 8.65
CA ASN A 15 1.01 -19.85 7.87
C ASN A 15 0.88 -19.52 6.37
N SER A 16 1.47 -20.34 5.51
CA SER A 16 1.41 -20.13 4.05
C SER A 16 -0.02 -20.25 3.46
N ASP A 17 -0.96 -20.79 4.20
CA ASP A 17 -2.39 -20.88 3.84
C ASP A 17 -3.23 -19.69 4.36
N GLY A 18 -2.58 -18.67 4.93
CA GLY A 18 -3.23 -17.48 5.47
C GLY A 18 -3.80 -17.62 6.87
N THR A 19 -3.72 -18.80 7.49
CA THR A 19 -4.18 -18.98 8.86
C THR A 19 -3.19 -18.39 9.88
N PRO A 20 -3.65 -17.84 11.04
CA PRO A 20 -2.75 -17.31 12.06
C PRO A 20 -1.76 -18.35 12.59
N ALA A 21 -0.49 -18.02 12.65
CA ALA A 21 0.55 -18.86 13.23
C ALA A 21 0.60 -18.75 14.77
N GLY A 22 -0.09 -17.79 15.37
CA GLY A 22 -0.23 -17.62 16.81
C GLY A 22 0.96 -16.92 17.49
N TYR A 23 1.79 -16.21 16.72
CA TYR A 23 2.88 -15.41 17.25
C TYR A 23 3.17 -14.20 16.36
N SER A 24 3.91 -13.22 16.90
CA SER A 24 4.33 -12.01 16.18
C SER A 24 5.87 -11.93 16.10
N ARG A 25 6.39 -11.16 15.14
CA ARG A 25 7.82 -10.85 14.97
C ARG A 25 8.02 -9.41 14.55
N GLY A 26 9.23 -8.91 14.79
CA GLY A 26 9.66 -7.62 14.28
C GLY A 26 9.73 -7.60 12.76
N ARG A 27 9.40 -6.47 12.16
CA ARG A 27 9.34 -6.27 10.70
C ARG A 27 10.63 -6.72 9.99
N THR A 28 11.80 -6.42 10.56
CA THR A 28 13.09 -6.83 9.99
C THR A 28 13.21 -8.36 9.90
N GLU A 29 12.81 -9.08 10.95
CA GLU A 29 12.84 -10.55 10.97
C GLU A 29 11.83 -11.14 9.99
N VAL A 30 10.64 -10.54 9.88
CA VAL A 30 9.57 -10.96 8.96
C VAL A 30 10.09 -11.01 7.53
N HIS A 31 10.67 -9.93 7.04
CA HIS A 31 11.17 -9.85 5.69
C HIS A 31 12.50 -10.61 5.46
N ALA A 32 13.37 -10.67 6.47
CA ALA A 32 14.61 -11.45 6.36
C ALA A 32 14.36 -12.96 6.25
N LYS A 33 13.27 -13.46 6.85
CA LYS A 33 12.92 -14.89 6.88
C LYS A 33 11.79 -15.27 5.92
N GLY A 34 11.18 -14.32 5.23
CA GLY A 34 10.04 -14.56 4.35
C GLY A 34 8.82 -15.10 5.10
N LEU A 35 8.56 -14.57 6.30
CA LEU A 35 7.40 -14.97 7.07
C LEU A 35 6.14 -14.33 6.46
N TRP A 36 5.10 -15.15 6.26
CA TRP A 36 3.81 -14.67 5.78
C TRP A 36 3.17 -13.73 6.79
N HIS A 37 2.66 -12.60 6.31
CA HIS A 37 2.05 -11.57 7.14
C HIS A 37 0.95 -10.83 6.38
N ARG A 38 0.31 -9.86 7.04
CA ARG A 38 -0.78 -9.08 6.41
C ARG A 38 -0.39 -7.63 6.22
N THR A 39 -0.86 -7.10 5.08
CA THR A 39 -0.75 -5.69 4.71
C THR A 39 -2.09 -5.14 4.21
N VAL A 40 -2.13 -3.85 3.95
CA VAL A 40 -3.27 -3.16 3.33
C VAL A 40 -2.81 -2.38 2.13
N HIS A 41 -3.61 -2.40 1.07
CA HIS A 41 -3.50 -1.53 -0.09
C HIS A 41 -4.71 -0.59 -0.14
N ILE A 42 -4.49 0.68 -0.40
CA ILE A 42 -5.57 1.66 -0.49
C ILE A 42 -5.45 2.40 -1.81
N TRP A 43 -6.53 2.39 -2.58
CA TRP A 43 -6.69 3.15 -3.81
C TRP A 43 -7.59 4.36 -3.54
N ALA A 44 -7.01 5.56 -3.56
CA ALA A 44 -7.72 6.81 -3.39
C ALA A 44 -8.14 7.38 -4.75
N PHE A 45 -9.38 7.82 -4.82
CA PHE A 45 -9.97 8.47 -5.99
C PHE A 45 -10.38 9.90 -5.62
N ASP A 46 -10.29 10.81 -6.58
CA ASP A 46 -10.90 12.13 -6.41
C ASP A 46 -12.36 12.15 -6.91
N SER A 47 -13.01 13.31 -6.75
CA SER A 47 -14.40 13.53 -7.20
C SER A 47 -14.60 13.40 -8.72
N LYS A 48 -13.50 13.42 -9.50
CA LYS A 48 -13.50 13.27 -10.97
C LYS A 48 -13.17 11.85 -11.42
N GLY A 49 -12.96 10.92 -10.49
CA GLY A 49 -12.61 9.53 -10.76
C GLY A 49 -11.15 9.31 -11.17
N ARG A 50 -10.25 10.28 -10.94
CA ARG A 50 -8.82 10.06 -11.10
C ARG A 50 -8.30 9.24 -9.95
N ILE A 51 -7.30 8.42 -10.20
CA ILE A 51 -6.65 7.53 -9.25
C ILE A 51 -5.39 8.22 -8.75
N LEU A 52 -5.17 8.19 -7.45
CA LEU A 52 -3.93 8.65 -6.84
C LEU A 52 -2.90 7.52 -6.83
N PHE A 53 -1.68 7.85 -7.22
CA PHE A 53 -0.50 7.02 -7.03
C PHE A 53 0.48 7.75 -6.11
N GLN A 54 1.10 7.04 -5.17
CA GLN A 54 2.24 7.59 -4.45
C GLN A 54 3.51 7.38 -5.27
N LEU A 55 4.40 8.36 -5.25
CA LEU A 55 5.79 8.20 -5.66
C LEU A 55 6.58 7.78 -4.41
N ARG A 56 7.02 6.54 -4.37
CA ARG A 56 7.81 6.00 -3.24
C ARG A 56 9.07 6.82 -3.05
N SER A 57 9.40 7.10 -1.80
CA SER A 57 10.58 7.88 -1.50
C SER A 57 11.86 7.25 -2.06
N HIS A 58 12.74 8.10 -2.57
CA HIS A 58 14.08 7.71 -2.97
C HIS A 58 14.93 7.12 -1.83
N LEU A 59 14.50 7.29 -0.57
CA LEU A 59 15.14 6.74 0.64
C LEU A 59 14.66 5.32 0.99
N LYS A 60 13.62 4.82 0.33
CA LYS A 60 13.11 3.47 0.57
C LYS A 60 14.14 2.42 0.15
N GLU A 61 14.32 1.40 0.98
CA GLU A 61 15.18 0.26 0.68
C GLU A 61 14.67 -0.55 -0.51
N ASN A 62 13.34 -0.68 -0.62
CA ASN A 62 12.67 -1.48 -1.65
C ASN A 62 11.86 -0.56 -2.59
N ASN A 63 12.00 -0.80 -3.89
CA ASN A 63 11.24 -0.12 -4.94
C ASN A 63 11.30 1.43 -4.83
N PRO A 64 12.47 2.08 -4.58
CA PRO A 64 12.55 3.53 -4.53
C PRO A 64 12.22 4.16 -5.88
N ASN A 65 11.63 5.35 -5.85
CA ASN A 65 11.27 6.14 -7.04
C ASN A 65 10.24 5.46 -7.98
N LEU A 66 9.54 4.41 -7.55
CA LEU A 66 8.45 3.81 -8.30
C LEU A 66 7.11 4.40 -7.88
N LEU A 67 6.17 4.39 -8.80
CA LEU A 67 4.76 4.65 -8.52
C LEU A 67 4.13 3.40 -7.91
N ASP A 68 3.34 3.60 -6.86
CA ASP A 68 2.72 2.54 -6.07
C ASP A 68 1.24 2.84 -5.82
N THR A 69 0.53 1.95 -5.13
CA THR A 69 -0.82 2.22 -4.61
C THR A 69 -0.87 3.59 -3.93
N SER A 70 -2.06 4.15 -3.73
CA SER A 70 -2.15 5.48 -3.10
C SER A 70 -1.53 5.51 -1.71
N CYS A 71 -1.66 4.39 -0.99
CA CYS A 71 -1.15 4.19 0.36
C CYS A 71 -1.10 2.69 0.64
N ALA A 72 -0.09 2.21 1.34
CA ALA A 72 0.05 0.80 1.72
C ALA A 72 0.85 0.66 3.02
N GLY A 73 0.53 -0.35 3.82
CA GLY A 73 1.29 -0.61 5.03
C GLY A 73 0.96 -1.92 5.73
N HIS A 74 1.75 -2.26 6.73
CA HIS A 74 1.58 -3.48 7.50
C HIS A 74 0.40 -3.40 8.47
N ILE A 75 -0.22 -4.53 8.73
CA ILE A 75 -1.16 -4.67 9.84
C ILE A 75 -0.36 -5.04 11.08
N GLY A 76 -0.26 -4.11 12.03
CA GLY A 76 0.47 -4.34 13.29
C GLY A 76 -0.13 -5.48 14.11
N ALA A 77 0.68 -6.09 14.97
CA ALA A 77 0.25 -7.20 15.80
C ALA A 77 -0.99 -6.87 16.64
N GLY A 78 -2.02 -7.71 16.56
CA GLY A 78 -3.30 -7.54 17.24
C GLY A 78 -4.24 -6.51 16.63
N ASP A 79 -3.87 -5.86 15.53
CA ASP A 79 -4.72 -4.88 14.82
C ASP A 79 -5.53 -5.57 13.71
N ASN A 80 -6.46 -4.81 13.13
CA ASN A 80 -7.24 -5.25 11.96
C ASN A 80 -6.97 -4.36 10.75
N SER A 81 -7.29 -4.88 9.56
CA SER A 81 -6.93 -4.23 8.31
C SER A 81 -7.56 -2.84 8.12
N ARG A 82 -8.79 -2.61 8.62
CA ARG A 82 -9.44 -1.29 8.51
C ARG A 82 -8.76 -0.24 9.37
N ASN A 83 -8.37 -0.60 10.60
CA ASN A 83 -7.65 0.31 11.48
C ASN A 83 -6.26 0.63 10.91
N ALA A 84 -5.55 -0.40 10.43
CA ALA A 84 -4.26 -0.21 9.77
C ALA A 84 -4.40 0.74 8.56
N ALA A 85 -5.39 0.52 7.69
CA ALA A 85 -5.65 1.40 6.55
C ALA A 85 -5.90 2.86 6.95
N ILE A 86 -6.68 3.10 8.01
CA ILE A 86 -6.93 4.47 8.52
C ILE A 86 -5.67 5.09 9.10
N ARG A 87 -4.84 4.31 9.79
CA ARG A 87 -3.56 4.77 10.32
C ARG A 87 -2.62 5.19 9.18
N GLU A 88 -2.46 4.33 8.15
CA GLU A 88 -1.60 4.60 7.00
C GLU A 88 -2.06 5.84 6.21
N LEU A 89 -3.37 5.99 5.95
CA LEU A 89 -3.91 7.20 5.30
C LEU A 89 -3.50 8.48 6.04
N ARG A 90 -3.52 8.45 7.38
CA ARG A 90 -3.13 9.60 8.19
C ARG A 90 -1.61 9.82 8.16
N GLU A 91 -0.82 8.76 8.22
CA GLU A 91 0.65 8.82 8.30
C GLU A 91 1.26 9.17 6.93
N GLU A 92 0.88 8.45 5.86
CA GLU A 92 1.48 8.63 4.54
C GLU A 92 0.89 9.80 3.74
N MET A 93 -0.40 10.15 3.97
CA MET A 93 -1.12 11.12 3.14
C MET A 93 -1.64 12.35 3.90
N GLY A 94 -1.59 12.34 5.24
CA GLY A 94 -2.20 13.38 6.06
C GLY A 94 -3.74 13.39 6.05
N VAL A 95 -4.37 12.31 5.58
CA VAL A 95 -5.82 12.20 5.41
C VAL A 95 -6.45 11.51 6.61
N THR A 96 -7.47 12.12 7.20
CA THR A 96 -8.23 11.53 8.33
C THR A 96 -9.58 11.05 7.84
N LYS A 97 -9.82 9.76 7.96
CA LYS A 97 -11.08 9.08 7.58
C LYS A 97 -11.56 8.17 8.71
N ARG A 98 -12.79 7.69 8.56
CA ARG A 98 -13.37 6.69 9.47
C ARG A 98 -13.33 5.32 8.78
N PRO A 99 -13.32 4.21 9.55
CA PRO A 99 -13.32 2.86 8.98
C PRO A 99 -14.47 2.60 7.99
N GLU A 100 -15.65 3.19 8.21
CA GLU A 100 -16.82 3.08 7.33
C GLU A 100 -16.68 3.82 5.99
N ASP A 101 -15.74 4.75 5.89
CA ASP A 101 -15.46 5.47 4.64
C ASP A 101 -14.63 4.62 3.65
N LEU A 102 -14.09 3.47 4.12
CA LEU A 102 -13.35 2.51 3.31
C LEU A 102 -14.29 1.48 2.65
N GLU A 103 -14.27 1.40 1.34
CA GLU A 103 -14.90 0.34 0.56
C GLU A 103 -13.92 -0.84 0.43
N TYR A 104 -14.24 -2.00 1.05
CA TYR A 104 -13.46 -3.22 0.87
C TYR A 104 -13.66 -3.78 -0.53
N LEU A 105 -12.58 -4.13 -1.21
CA LEU A 105 -12.62 -4.65 -2.57
C LEU A 105 -12.36 -6.16 -2.61
N PHE A 106 -11.19 -6.58 -2.16
CA PHE A 106 -10.77 -7.99 -2.19
C PHE A 106 -9.53 -8.22 -1.32
N GLU A 107 -9.27 -9.49 -1.03
CA GLU A 107 -7.99 -9.98 -0.52
C GLU A 107 -7.18 -10.60 -1.67
N ALA A 108 -5.86 -10.44 -1.61
CA ALA A 108 -4.93 -11.11 -2.52
C ALA A 108 -3.65 -11.52 -1.80
N THR A 109 -2.80 -12.26 -2.51
CA THR A 109 -1.46 -12.63 -2.05
C THR A 109 -0.41 -12.04 -2.98
N HIS A 110 0.74 -11.72 -2.38
CA HIS A 110 1.93 -11.30 -3.08
C HIS A 110 3.13 -12.07 -2.54
N GLU A 111 3.97 -12.57 -3.44
CA GLU A 111 5.24 -13.19 -3.09
C GLU A 111 6.31 -12.53 -3.94
N ASN A 112 7.27 -11.89 -3.31
CA ASN A 112 8.36 -11.24 -4.01
C ASN A 112 9.69 -11.44 -3.29
N ILE A 113 10.77 -11.48 -4.05
CA ILE A 113 12.14 -11.55 -3.53
C ILE A 113 12.89 -10.35 -4.07
N LEU A 114 13.25 -9.46 -3.17
CA LEU A 114 13.89 -8.18 -3.46
C LEU A 114 15.34 -8.16 -2.96
N ASN A 115 16.04 -7.09 -3.28
CA ASN A 115 17.39 -6.80 -2.77
C ASN A 115 18.38 -7.98 -2.94
N ASN A 116 18.41 -8.57 -4.14
CA ASN A 116 19.28 -9.71 -4.48
C ASN A 116 19.09 -10.92 -3.55
N GLY A 117 17.86 -11.17 -3.10
CA GLY A 117 17.52 -12.34 -2.28
C GLY A 117 17.67 -12.15 -0.78
N THR A 118 17.74 -10.92 -0.30
CA THR A 118 17.85 -10.63 1.14
C THR A 118 16.56 -10.09 1.77
N TYR A 119 15.56 -9.76 0.96
CA TYR A 119 14.27 -9.27 1.41
C TYR A 119 13.16 -10.07 0.75
N PHE A 120 12.36 -10.74 1.56
CA PHE A 120 11.23 -11.58 1.13
C PHE A 120 9.93 -10.90 1.53
N ASP A 121 9.05 -10.73 0.55
CA ASP A 121 7.77 -10.03 0.72
C ASP A 121 6.62 -11.01 0.46
N ASN A 122 6.29 -11.79 1.49
CA ASN A 122 5.24 -12.81 1.44
C ASN A 122 4.01 -12.28 2.16
N GLU A 123 3.06 -11.76 1.41
CA GLU A 123 1.94 -11.00 1.94
C GLU A 123 0.58 -11.60 1.58
N TYR A 124 -0.35 -11.51 2.53
CA TYR A 124 -1.78 -11.45 2.31
C TYR A 124 -2.21 -9.99 2.46
N TYR A 125 -2.75 -9.36 1.43
CA TYR A 125 -3.16 -7.97 1.52
C TYR A 125 -4.65 -7.76 1.27
N ASP A 126 -5.23 -6.90 2.10
CA ASP A 126 -6.59 -6.41 1.95
C ASP A 126 -6.57 -5.13 1.12
N THR A 127 -7.34 -5.08 0.03
CA THR A 127 -7.43 -3.90 -0.82
C THR A 127 -8.70 -3.12 -0.52
N TYR A 128 -8.52 -1.81 -0.33
CA TYR A 128 -9.58 -0.85 -0.07
C TYR A 128 -9.60 0.24 -1.13
N LYS A 129 -10.80 0.79 -1.35
CA LYS A 129 -11.01 2.02 -2.11
C LYS A 129 -11.52 3.11 -1.20
N ILE A 130 -11.13 4.36 -1.48
CA ILE A 130 -11.62 5.54 -0.79
C ILE A 130 -11.82 6.68 -1.80
N ILE A 131 -12.78 7.56 -1.50
CA ILE A 131 -12.98 8.78 -2.27
C ILE A 131 -12.56 9.96 -1.41
N LEU A 132 -11.66 10.78 -1.95
CA LEU A 132 -11.24 12.03 -1.34
C LEU A 132 -12.13 13.17 -1.84
N SER A 133 -12.52 14.05 -0.91
CA SER A 133 -13.11 15.33 -1.28
C SER A 133 -12.06 16.21 -2.00
N ASP A 134 -12.51 17.23 -2.73
CA ASP A 134 -11.62 18.17 -3.41
C ASP A 134 -10.68 18.89 -2.42
N THR A 135 -11.15 19.13 -1.19
CA THR A 135 -10.32 19.71 -0.14
C THR A 135 -9.21 18.74 0.29
N GLU A 136 -9.52 17.47 0.57
CA GLU A 136 -8.53 16.47 0.95
C GLU A 136 -7.52 16.25 -0.19
N ALA A 137 -8.01 16.10 -1.42
CA ALA A 137 -7.19 15.89 -2.62
C ALA A 137 -6.21 17.05 -2.89
N SER A 138 -6.53 18.26 -2.44
CA SER A 138 -5.67 19.46 -2.59
C SER A 138 -4.71 19.71 -1.42
N HIS A 139 -4.82 18.95 -0.33
CA HIS A 139 -4.04 19.13 0.90
C HIS A 139 -3.31 17.86 1.35
N LEU A 140 -2.95 17.00 0.41
CA LEU A 140 -2.16 15.79 0.71
C LEU A 140 -0.78 16.18 1.26
N VAL A 141 -0.35 15.46 2.29
CA VAL A 141 0.95 15.69 2.95
C VAL A 141 1.76 14.39 2.90
N PRO A 142 2.73 14.28 1.99
CA PRO A 142 3.59 13.10 1.91
C PRO A 142 4.37 12.89 3.21
N GLN A 143 4.44 11.65 3.69
CA GLN A 143 5.26 11.29 4.85
C GLN A 143 6.74 11.31 4.46
N PRO A 144 7.57 12.13 5.10
CA PRO A 144 9.00 12.20 4.80
C PRO A 144 9.69 10.84 4.98
N GLY A 145 10.43 10.40 3.95
CA GLY A 145 11.15 9.13 3.95
C GLY A 145 10.32 7.92 3.48
N GLU A 146 8.99 8.03 3.42
CA GLU A 146 8.10 7.00 2.88
C GLU A 146 7.60 7.39 1.47
N VAL A 147 7.09 8.60 1.32
CA VAL A 147 6.49 9.13 0.10
C VAL A 147 7.17 10.43 -0.30
N ASP A 148 7.63 10.55 -1.54
CA ASP A 148 8.22 11.78 -2.07
C ASP A 148 7.18 12.70 -2.73
N ASP A 149 6.16 12.12 -3.38
CA ASP A 149 5.11 12.90 -4.07
C ASP A 149 3.86 12.05 -4.34
N PHE A 150 2.81 12.71 -4.84
CA PHE A 150 1.57 12.10 -5.29
C PHE A 150 1.25 12.47 -6.73
N VAL A 151 0.79 11.50 -7.51
CA VAL A 151 0.47 11.68 -8.94
C VAL A 151 -0.98 11.23 -9.20
N TRP A 152 -1.80 12.16 -9.68
CA TRP A 152 -3.16 11.86 -10.13
C TRP A 152 -3.17 11.42 -11.59
N MET A 153 -3.80 10.29 -11.87
CA MET A 153 -3.99 9.77 -13.24
C MET A 153 -5.43 9.36 -13.46
N THR A 154 -5.95 9.59 -14.66
CA THR A 154 -7.14 8.86 -15.09
C THR A 154 -6.80 7.39 -15.29
N CYS A 155 -7.79 6.51 -15.29
CA CYS A 155 -7.57 5.09 -15.57
C CYS A 155 -6.92 4.89 -16.96
N GLU A 156 -7.30 5.68 -17.95
CA GLU A 156 -6.72 5.61 -19.31
C GLU A 156 -5.24 6.00 -19.32
N GLU A 157 -4.88 7.10 -18.64
CA GLU A 157 -3.48 7.54 -18.51
C GLU A 157 -2.61 6.49 -17.81
N PHE A 158 -3.11 5.92 -16.71
CA PHE A 158 -2.42 4.82 -16.01
C PHE A 158 -2.20 3.63 -16.93
N LEU A 159 -3.24 3.10 -17.58
CA LEU A 159 -3.14 1.93 -18.43
C LEU A 159 -2.19 2.16 -19.62
N ALA A 160 -2.24 3.35 -20.23
CA ALA A 160 -1.34 3.71 -21.32
C ALA A 160 0.11 3.84 -20.84
N MET A 161 0.34 4.41 -19.67
CA MET A 161 1.68 4.55 -19.10
C MET A 161 2.24 3.19 -18.65
N HIS A 162 1.44 2.39 -17.96
CA HIS A 162 1.84 1.06 -17.50
C HIS A 162 2.15 0.12 -18.67
N ALA A 163 1.36 0.13 -19.76
CA ALA A 163 1.64 -0.66 -20.95
C ALA A 163 2.96 -0.28 -21.64
N ARG A 164 3.37 0.99 -21.56
CA ARG A 164 4.59 1.51 -22.19
C ARG A 164 5.83 1.40 -21.29
N SER A 165 5.66 1.52 -19.99
CA SER A 165 6.75 1.62 -19.01
C SER A 165 6.35 0.95 -17.69
N PRO A 166 6.14 -0.38 -17.67
CA PRO A 166 5.71 -1.10 -16.46
C PRO A 166 6.76 -1.01 -15.34
N GLU A 167 8.04 -0.86 -15.69
CA GLU A 167 9.15 -0.72 -14.74
C GLU A 167 9.08 0.53 -13.85
N LYS A 168 8.18 1.46 -14.14
CA LYS A 168 7.93 2.65 -13.32
C LYS A 168 6.94 2.42 -12.19
N PHE A 169 6.37 1.23 -12.12
CA PHE A 169 5.34 0.89 -11.16
C PHE A 169 5.78 -0.30 -10.31
N VAL A 170 5.38 -0.31 -9.04
CA VAL A 170 5.44 -1.52 -8.23
C VAL A 170 4.42 -2.52 -8.80
N ASP A 171 4.77 -3.79 -8.89
CA ASP A 171 3.92 -4.79 -9.53
C ASP A 171 2.78 -5.24 -8.60
N HIS A 172 1.54 -4.88 -8.95
CA HIS A 172 0.32 -5.27 -8.26
C HIS A 172 -0.72 -5.83 -9.26
N PRO A 173 -0.50 -7.02 -9.81
CA PRO A 173 -1.26 -7.51 -10.97
C PRO A 173 -2.76 -7.66 -10.70
N LYS A 174 -3.17 -8.00 -9.47
CA LYS A 174 -4.60 -8.12 -9.12
C LYS A 174 -5.27 -6.75 -9.01
N ASP A 175 -4.60 -5.80 -8.39
CA ASP A 175 -5.07 -4.42 -8.28
C ASP A 175 -5.21 -3.77 -9.66
N TYR A 176 -4.23 -3.96 -10.54
CA TYR A 176 -4.25 -3.41 -11.90
C TYR A 176 -5.36 -4.03 -12.77
N LYS A 177 -5.63 -5.34 -12.60
CA LYS A 177 -6.80 -5.97 -13.24
C LYS A 177 -8.11 -5.37 -12.74
N TRP A 178 -8.22 -5.08 -11.45
CA TRP A 178 -9.39 -4.42 -10.90
C TRP A 178 -9.53 -2.99 -11.47
N ILE A 179 -8.46 -2.18 -11.49
CA ILE A 179 -8.47 -0.84 -12.10
C ILE A 179 -8.91 -0.92 -13.57
N GLN A 180 -8.40 -1.87 -14.34
CA GLN A 180 -8.82 -2.08 -15.72
C GLN A 180 -10.31 -2.39 -15.84
N SER A 181 -10.88 -3.16 -14.91
CA SER A 181 -12.29 -3.54 -14.92
C SER A 181 -13.24 -2.35 -14.71
N ILE A 182 -12.86 -1.36 -13.88
CA ILE A 182 -13.70 -0.18 -13.64
C ILE A 182 -13.77 0.76 -14.84
N GLN A 183 -12.75 0.79 -15.71
CA GLN A 183 -12.78 1.56 -16.95
C GLN A 183 -13.87 1.04 -17.93
N ILE A 184 -14.07 -0.29 -17.96
CA ILE A 184 -15.05 -0.92 -18.86
C ILE A 184 -16.49 -0.58 -18.44
N THR A 185 -16.72 -0.39 -17.14
CA THR A 185 -18.06 -0.12 -16.58
C THR A 185 -18.50 1.34 -16.72
N GLN A 186 -17.57 2.27 -16.99
CA GLN A 186 -17.84 3.71 -17.15
C GLN A 186 -18.09 4.14 -18.61
N LYS A 187 -18.03 3.22 -19.56
CA LYS A 187 -18.38 3.42 -20.98
C LYS A 187 -19.80 2.91 -21.27
#